data_831e7223ed514eb8a605ed324130073a
#
_entry.id   831e7223ed514eb8a605ed324130073a
#
_cell.length_a   1.000
_cell.length_b   1.000
_cell.length_c   1.000
_cell.angle_alpha   90.00
_cell.angle_beta   90.00
_cell.angle_gamma   90.00
#
_symmetry.space_group_name_H-M   'P 1'
#
loop_
_entity.id
_entity.type
_entity.pdbx_description
1 polymer ?
#
loop_
_entity_poly.entity_id
_entity_poly.type
_entity_poly.pdbx_seq_one_letter_code
_entity_poly.pdbx_strand_id
1 'polypeptide(L)'
;MPTNVNRRKLIKQVLTGSAAIATGAVVPSNILAAVKNQAASEALKGNIQHSACRWCYNSIPTATLAKNFKQLGMVGMDLVGPSEWKILKENNLISTMCNGAEISLTEGFNTLQYHDKLVKNYIEHIHYVADAGYTNLICFSGNRKGMDDETGLKNCVTGLKKIMAVAEKRGVMIQMELLNSRVDHKDYMCDRSSWGVELCKRLGSANFKLLFDIYHMQIDEGDIIHSIQTNHPYYGHYHTGGVPGRNEIDERQELYYPAIMRAILQTGFKGYVAQEFIPADKDPMASLAAAIRICDV
;
A
#
# COMPACT_ATOMS: atom_id res chain seq x y z
N MET A 1 -27.08 30.06 23.99
CA MET A 1 -26.76 29.27 25.21
C MET A 1 -26.80 27.79 24.83
N PRO A 2 -25.72 27.03 24.90
CA PRO A 2 -25.75 25.62 24.53
C PRO A 2 -26.29 24.79 25.69
N THR A 3 -27.24 23.93 25.40
CA THR A 3 -27.90 23.00 26.32
C THR A 3 -26.95 21.93 26.83
N ASN A 4 -26.75 21.91 28.14
CA ASN A 4 -25.96 20.95 28.87
C ASN A 4 -26.57 19.54 28.75
N VAL A 5 -26.02 18.65 27.96
CA VAL A 5 -26.39 17.25 27.89
C VAL A 5 -25.88 16.55 29.16
N ASN A 6 -26.81 16.08 29.98
CA ASN A 6 -26.52 15.52 31.30
C ASN A 6 -25.80 14.17 31.17
N ARG A 7 -24.48 14.15 31.38
CA ARG A 7 -23.58 12.96 31.29
C ARG A 7 -24.07 11.74 32.11
N ARG A 8 -24.82 11.95 33.17
CA ARG A 8 -25.41 10.86 33.99
C ARG A 8 -26.52 10.11 33.27
N LYS A 9 -27.23 10.75 32.30
CA LYS A 9 -28.26 10.05 31.51
C LYS A 9 -27.66 9.13 30.44
N LEU A 10 -26.52 9.53 29.87
CA LEU A 10 -25.80 8.73 28.87
C LEU A 10 -25.22 7.43 29.50
N ILE A 11 -24.66 7.55 30.71
CA ILE A 11 -24.07 6.40 31.44
C ILE A 11 -25.16 5.38 31.84
N LYS A 12 -26.37 5.82 32.17
CA LYS A 12 -27.48 4.91 32.49
C LYS A 12 -27.98 4.12 31.25
N GLN A 13 -27.93 4.70 30.06
CA GLN A 13 -28.33 4.00 28.84
C GLN A 13 -27.29 2.95 28.39
N VAL A 14 -25.99 3.18 28.64
CA VAL A 14 -24.95 2.18 28.39
C VAL A 14 -25.02 1.02 29.38
N LEU A 15 -25.36 1.28 30.65
CA LEU A 15 -25.48 0.24 31.69
C LEU A 15 -26.71 -0.65 31.56
N THR A 16 -27.80 -0.18 30.92
CA THR A 16 -28.97 -1.01 30.65
C THR A 16 -28.80 -1.91 29.41
N GLY A 17 -27.86 -1.59 28.50
CA GLY A 17 -27.46 -2.48 27.37
C GLY A 17 -26.56 -3.63 27.79
N SER A 18 -25.77 -3.47 28.87
CA SER A 18 -24.79 -4.48 29.32
C SER A 18 -25.38 -5.61 30.20
N ALA A 19 -26.59 -5.46 30.71
CA ALA A 19 -27.22 -6.47 31.58
C ALA A 19 -27.83 -7.65 30.79
N ALA A 20 -27.92 -7.57 29.45
CA ALA A 20 -28.46 -8.66 28.60
C ALA A 20 -27.42 -9.72 28.20
N ILE A 21 -26.11 -9.51 28.52
CA ILE A 21 -25.05 -10.44 28.12
C ILE A 21 -24.87 -11.60 29.14
N ALA A 22 -25.45 -11.49 30.32
CA ALA A 22 -25.31 -12.50 31.38
C ALA A 22 -26.27 -13.71 31.27
N THR A 23 -27.16 -13.76 30.28
CA THR A 23 -28.21 -14.81 30.17
C THR A 23 -28.03 -15.74 28.97
N GLY A 24 -26.85 -15.96 28.43
CA GLY A 24 -26.62 -16.98 27.39
C GLY A 24 -27.54 -16.87 26.16
N ALA A 25 -28.09 -15.70 25.88
CA ALA A 25 -28.93 -15.49 24.70
C ALA A 25 -28.07 -15.59 23.44
N VAL A 26 -28.18 -16.66 22.69
CA VAL A 26 -27.62 -16.83 21.35
C VAL A 26 -28.17 -15.70 20.50
N VAL A 27 -27.32 -14.73 20.13
CA VAL A 27 -27.69 -13.70 19.15
C VAL A 27 -28.08 -14.44 17.85
N PRO A 28 -29.30 -14.30 17.33
CA PRO A 28 -29.68 -14.99 16.11
C PRO A 28 -28.70 -14.66 14.99
N SER A 29 -28.24 -15.69 14.29
CA SER A 29 -27.28 -15.56 13.16
C SER A 29 -27.74 -14.52 12.11
N ASN A 30 -29.02 -14.28 12.00
CA ASN A 30 -29.63 -13.28 11.12
C ASN A 30 -29.33 -11.83 11.54
N ILE A 31 -29.15 -11.55 12.84
CA ILE A 31 -28.76 -10.20 13.31
C ILE A 31 -27.30 -9.95 13.03
N LEU A 32 -26.45 -10.95 13.22
CA LEU A 32 -25.02 -10.86 12.88
C LEU A 32 -24.83 -10.71 11.36
N ALA A 33 -25.61 -11.42 10.55
CA ALA A 33 -25.62 -11.30 9.10
C ALA A 33 -26.15 -9.94 8.63
N ALA A 34 -27.19 -9.40 9.30
CA ALA A 34 -27.74 -8.08 8.99
C ALA A 34 -26.76 -6.95 9.33
N VAL A 35 -26.02 -7.05 10.45
CA VAL A 35 -24.98 -6.08 10.83
C VAL A 35 -23.79 -6.16 9.85
N LYS A 36 -23.38 -7.37 9.45
CA LYS A 36 -22.35 -7.57 8.40
C LYS A 36 -22.80 -7.03 7.04
N ASN A 37 -24.06 -7.25 6.65
CA ASN A 37 -24.61 -6.72 5.39
C ASN A 37 -24.80 -5.20 5.41
N GLN A 38 -25.13 -4.60 6.55
CA GLN A 38 -25.29 -3.16 6.69
C GLN A 38 -23.93 -2.42 6.62
N ALA A 39 -22.86 -3.00 7.18
CA ALA A 39 -21.51 -2.47 7.04
C ALA A 39 -20.99 -2.55 5.58
N ALA A 40 -21.49 -3.51 4.78
CA ALA A 40 -21.14 -3.65 3.36
C ALA A 40 -21.88 -2.68 2.43
N SER A 41 -22.88 -1.93 2.90
CA SER A 41 -23.79 -1.13 2.06
C SER A 41 -23.49 0.38 2.03
N GLU A 42 -22.64 0.89 2.90
CA GLU A 42 -22.28 2.30 2.86
C GLU A 42 -21.20 2.56 1.78
N ALA A 43 -21.48 3.50 0.87
CA ALA A 43 -20.49 3.94 -0.12
C ALA A 43 -19.24 4.50 0.57
N LEU A 44 -18.07 4.25 0.00
CA LEU A 44 -16.82 4.83 0.50
C LEU A 44 -16.87 6.36 0.37
N LYS A 45 -16.18 7.07 1.26
CA LYS A 45 -16.11 8.55 1.26
C LYS A 45 -15.44 9.11 0.00
N GLY A 46 -14.59 8.30 -0.65
CA GLY A 46 -13.91 8.68 -1.88
C GLY A 46 -12.70 9.60 -1.68
N ASN A 47 -12.29 9.84 -0.44
CA ASN A 47 -11.09 10.63 -0.14
C ASN A 47 -9.81 9.86 -0.42
N ILE A 48 -9.80 8.55 -0.21
CA ILE A 48 -8.70 7.62 -0.47
C ILE A 48 -9.03 6.77 -1.71
N GLN A 49 -8.08 6.66 -2.63
CA GLN A 49 -8.17 5.73 -3.75
C GLN A 49 -7.63 4.36 -3.32
N HIS A 50 -8.55 3.47 -2.93
CA HIS A 50 -8.21 2.16 -2.38
C HIS A 50 -7.82 1.15 -3.44
N SER A 51 -6.78 0.39 -3.16
CA SER A 51 -6.26 -0.73 -3.93
C SER A 51 -5.85 -1.87 -3.00
N ALA A 52 -5.45 -3.02 -3.53
CA ALA A 52 -4.80 -4.08 -2.76
C ALA A 52 -3.83 -4.89 -3.64
N CYS A 53 -2.79 -5.43 -3.01
CA CYS A 53 -1.76 -6.21 -3.70
C CYS A 53 -2.27 -7.59 -4.09
N ARG A 54 -2.09 -7.95 -5.35
CA ARG A 54 -2.52 -9.21 -5.94
C ARG A 54 -1.96 -10.43 -5.21
N TRP A 55 -0.69 -10.38 -4.86
CA TRP A 55 0.03 -11.51 -4.28
C TRP A 55 -0.49 -11.93 -2.90
N CYS A 56 -1.10 -11.02 -2.13
CA CYS A 56 -1.69 -11.35 -0.83
C CYS A 56 -2.90 -12.29 -0.93
N TYR A 57 -3.45 -12.47 -2.13
CA TYR A 57 -4.66 -13.25 -2.42
C TYR A 57 -4.43 -14.32 -3.50
N ASN A 58 -3.23 -14.92 -3.54
CA ASN A 58 -2.83 -15.88 -4.58
C ASN A 58 -3.73 -17.11 -4.70
N SER A 59 -4.43 -17.50 -3.63
CA SER A 59 -5.41 -18.59 -3.63
C SER A 59 -6.70 -18.27 -4.40
N ILE A 60 -6.96 -16.99 -4.70
CA ILE A 60 -8.19 -16.56 -5.39
C ILE A 60 -7.84 -16.24 -6.86
N PRO A 61 -8.56 -16.83 -7.84
CA PRO A 61 -8.34 -16.50 -9.25
C PRO A 61 -8.52 -14.99 -9.51
N THR A 62 -7.65 -14.40 -10.34
CA THR A 62 -7.60 -12.94 -10.59
C THR A 62 -8.95 -12.37 -11.05
N ALA A 63 -9.67 -13.09 -11.91
CA ALA A 63 -11.00 -12.64 -12.38
C ALA A 63 -12.05 -12.58 -11.24
N THR A 64 -11.99 -13.50 -10.28
CA THR A 64 -12.85 -13.49 -9.10
C THR A 64 -12.43 -12.36 -8.16
N LEU A 65 -11.14 -12.22 -7.94
CA LEU A 65 -10.59 -11.16 -7.08
C LEU A 65 -10.94 -9.76 -7.62
N ALA A 66 -10.82 -9.56 -8.93
CA ALA A 66 -11.17 -8.29 -9.58
C ALA A 66 -12.65 -7.93 -9.38
N LYS A 67 -13.56 -8.90 -9.49
CA LYS A 67 -14.99 -8.68 -9.19
C LYS A 67 -15.22 -8.28 -7.74
N ASN A 68 -14.55 -8.96 -6.80
CA ASN A 68 -14.64 -8.64 -5.37
C ASN A 68 -14.09 -7.24 -5.08
N PHE A 69 -12.95 -6.87 -5.64
CA PHE A 69 -12.37 -5.53 -5.48
C PHE A 69 -13.33 -4.45 -5.98
N LYS A 70 -13.94 -4.67 -7.13
CA LYS A 70 -14.93 -3.74 -7.67
C LYS A 70 -16.15 -3.60 -6.77
N GLN A 71 -16.66 -4.70 -6.21
CA GLN A 71 -17.78 -4.69 -5.25
C GLN A 71 -17.43 -3.95 -3.95
N LEU A 72 -16.16 -4.01 -3.52
CA LEU A 72 -15.68 -3.27 -2.34
C LEU A 72 -15.43 -1.77 -2.62
N GLY A 73 -15.67 -1.29 -3.84
CA GLY A 73 -15.47 0.11 -4.22
C GLY A 73 -14.02 0.51 -4.48
N MET A 74 -13.13 -0.48 -4.66
CA MET A 74 -11.73 -0.23 -4.97
C MET A 74 -11.55 0.25 -6.41
N VAL A 75 -10.50 1.04 -6.65
CA VAL A 75 -10.19 1.59 -7.99
C VAL A 75 -9.30 0.67 -8.81
N GLY A 76 -8.53 -0.20 -8.16
CA GLY A 76 -7.57 -1.05 -8.86
C GLY A 76 -7.00 -2.18 -8.04
N MET A 77 -6.04 -2.85 -8.66
CA MET A 77 -5.24 -3.94 -8.09
C MET A 77 -3.77 -3.56 -8.19
N ASP A 78 -3.03 -3.84 -7.15
CA ASP A 78 -1.64 -3.48 -7.01
C ASP A 78 -0.72 -4.67 -7.32
N LEU A 79 0.50 -4.37 -7.81
CA LEU A 79 1.53 -5.35 -8.14
C LEU A 79 1.04 -6.40 -9.15
N VAL A 80 0.50 -5.92 -10.26
CA VAL A 80 0.06 -6.76 -11.39
C VAL A 80 0.78 -6.39 -12.68
N GLY A 81 1.22 -7.43 -13.39
CA GLY A 81 1.91 -7.31 -14.67
C GLY A 81 1.00 -7.41 -15.90
N PRO A 82 1.59 -7.30 -17.11
CA PRO A 82 0.86 -7.26 -18.37
C PRO A 82 -0.12 -8.42 -18.63
N SER A 83 0.19 -9.61 -18.12
CA SER A 83 -0.65 -10.80 -18.31
C SER A 83 -2.04 -10.71 -17.66
N GLU A 84 -2.20 -9.87 -16.63
CA GLU A 84 -3.44 -9.72 -15.87
C GLU A 84 -4.23 -8.44 -16.22
N TRP A 85 -3.63 -7.48 -16.93
CA TRP A 85 -4.25 -6.18 -17.21
C TRP A 85 -5.56 -6.24 -18.01
N LYS A 86 -5.70 -7.25 -18.89
CA LYS A 86 -6.96 -7.47 -19.61
C LYS A 86 -8.12 -7.74 -18.63
N ILE A 87 -7.87 -8.59 -17.62
CA ILE A 87 -8.87 -8.93 -16.59
C ILE A 87 -9.26 -7.69 -15.78
N LEU A 88 -8.29 -6.83 -15.44
CA LEU A 88 -8.57 -5.58 -14.73
C LEU A 88 -9.48 -4.66 -15.56
N LYS A 89 -9.15 -4.44 -16.83
CA LYS A 89 -9.96 -3.61 -17.76
C LYS A 89 -11.38 -4.13 -17.91
N GLU A 90 -11.56 -5.44 -18.05
CA GLU A 90 -12.88 -6.09 -18.16
C GLU A 90 -13.75 -5.89 -16.90
N ASN A 91 -13.13 -5.61 -15.73
CA ASN A 91 -13.82 -5.33 -14.49
C ASN A 91 -13.83 -3.84 -14.10
N ASN A 92 -13.46 -2.93 -15.01
CA ASN A 92 -13.32 -1.49 -14.75
C ASN A 92 -12.41 -1.19 -13.54
N LEU A 93 -11.28 -1.90 -13.46
CA LEU A 93 -10.18 -1.67 -12.55
C LEU A 93 -8.92 -1.29 -13.30
N ILE A 94 -7.98 -0.65 -12.61
CA ILE A 94 -6.65 -0.32 -13.13
C ILE A 94 -5.55 -1.08 -12.38
N SER A 95 -4.34 -1.16 -12.96
CA SER A 95 -3.14 -1.49 -12.22
C SER A 95 -2.67 -0.22 -11.50
N THR A 96 -2.77 -0.18 -10.18
CA THR A 96 -2.39 0.97 -9.36
C THR A 96 -0.88 1.03 -9.14
N MET A 97 -0.22 -0.13 -9.17
CA MET A 97 1.22 -0.30 -9.28
C MET A 97 1.50 -1.47 -10.21
N CYS A 98 2.22 -1.23 -11.31
CA CYS A 98 2.65 -2.27 -12.23
C CYS A 98 3.97 -2.89 -11.78
N ASN A 99 4.19 -4.16 -12.10
CA ASN A 99 5.43 -4.90 -11.87
C ASN A 99 5.83 -5.70 -13.10
N GLY A 100 6.95 -6.42 -13.02
CA GLY A 100 7.44 -7.34 -14.04
C GLY A 100 8.71 -6.87 -14.78
N ALA A 101 9.18 -5.64 -14.52
CA ALA A 101 10.45 -5.13 -15.03
C ALA A 101 11.66 -5.55 -14.18
N GLU A 102 11.44 -5.79 -12.89
CA GLU A 102 12.44 -6.16 -11.91
C GLU A 102 13.03 -7.55 -12.20
N ILE A 103 14.28 -7.77 -11.78
CA ILE A 103 14.89 -9.12 -11.77
C ILE A 103 14.41 -9.85 -10.52
N SER A 104 14.59 -9.23 -9.37
CA SER A 104 14.10 -9.68 -8.06
C SER A 104 14.20 -8.53 -7.04
N LEU A 105 13.69 -8.73 -5.84
CA LEU A 105 13.87 -7.80 -4.71
C LEU A 105 15.34 -7.62 -4.31
N THR A 106 16.15 -8.67 -4.48
CA THR A 106 17.55 -8.72 -4.02
C THR A 106 18.58 -8.32 -5.09
N GLU A 107 18.18 -8.32 -6.37
CA GLU A 107 19.00 -8.02 -7.54
C GLU A 107 18.52 -6.73 -8.19
N GLY A 108 18.86 -5.61 -7.58
CA GLY A 108 18.35 -4.28 -7.93
C GLY A 108 19.39 -3.31 -8.44
N PHE A 109 19.00 -2.04 -8.47
CA PHE A 109 19.79 -0.95 -9.06
C PHE A 109 21.06 -0.57 -8.29
N ASN A 110 21.24 -1.04 -7.05
CA ASN A 110 22.47 -0.81 -6.29
C ASN A 110 23.69 -1.58 -6.85
N THR A 111 23.48 -2.56 -7.73
CA THR A 111 24.53 -3.44 -8.22
C THR A 111 24.73 -3.29 -9.73
N LEU A 112 25.87 -2.75 -10.14
CA LEU A 112 26.17 -2.40 -11.54
C LEU A 112 26.03 -3.56 -12.52
N GLN A 113 26.37 -4.78 -12.11
CA GLN A 113 26.26 -5.97 -12.97
C GLN A 113 24.84 -6.26 -13.47
N TYR A 114 23.81 -5.76 -12.79
CA TYR A 114 22.41 -5.98 -13.19
C TYR A 114 21.87 -4.85 -14.08
N HIS A 115 22.61 -3.73 -14.23
CA HIS A 115 22.09 -2.54 -14.89
C HIS A 115 21.67 -2.79 -16.33
N ASP A 116 22.45 -3.51 -17.14
CA ASP A 116 22.12 -3.72 -18.55
C ASP A 116 20.79 -4.47 -18.70
N LYS A 117 20.57 -5.50 -17.88
CA LYS A 117 19.32 -6.25 -17.86
C LYS A 117 18.16 -5.41 -17.31
N LEU A 118 18.36 -4.73 -16.18
CA LEU A 118 17.35 -3.86 -15.56
C LEU A 118 16.95 -2.74 -16.52
N VAL A 119 17.91 -2.02 -17.09
CA VAL A 119 17.64 -0.89 -18.01
C VAL A 119 16.82 -1.38 -19.22
N LYS A 120 17.20 -2.51 -19.82
CA LYS A 120 16.43 -3.11 -20.92
C LYS A 120 15.00 -3.41 -20.50
N ASN A 121 14.83 -4.13 -19.41
CA ASN A 121 13.51 -4.54 -18.90
C ASN A 121 12.63 -3.31 -18.56
N TYR A 122 13.18 -2.32 -17.85
CA TYR A 122 12.43 -1.14 -17.46
C TYR A 122 12.03 -0.27 -18.66
N ILE A 123 12.90 -0.08 -19.66
CA ILE A 123 12.54 0.65 -20.89
C ILE A 123 11.35 -0.06 -21.57
N GLU A 124 11.41 -1.37 -21.71
CA GLU A 124 10.32 -2.15 -22.32
C GLU A 124 9.02 -2.03 -21.52
N HIS A 125 9.08 -2.21 -20.18
CA HIS A 125 7.89 -2.14 -19.32
C HIS A 125 7.31 -0.73 -19.20
N ILE A 126 8.14 0.32 -19.23
CA ILE A 126 7.65 1.71 -19.30
C ILE A 126 6.75 1.90 -20.52
N HIS A 127 7.11 1.33 -21.67
CA HIS A 127 6.25 1.38 -22.84
C HIS A 127 4.95 0.59 -22.62
N TYR A 128 5.02 -0.63 -22.10
CA TYR A 128 3.83 -1.44 -21.82
C TYR A 128 2.87 -0.76 -20.83
N VAL A 129 3.39 -0.19 -19.75
CA VAL A 129 2.63 0.53 -18.73
C VAL A 129 1.90 1.73 -19.35
N ALA A 130 2.63 2.56 -20.11
CA ALA A 130 2.05 3.73 -20.76
C ALA A 130 1.03 3.37 -21.85
N ASP A 131 1.30 2.35 -22.69
CA ASP A 131 0.39 1.90 -23.74
C ASP A 131 -0.88 1.28 -23.16
N ALA A 132 -0.79 0.69 -21.97
CA ALA A 132 -1.96 0.20 -21.24
C ALA A 132 -2.78 1.32 -20.58
N GLY A 133 -2.26 2.56 -20.52
CA GLY A 133 -2.88 3.70 -19.86
C GLY A 133 -2.63 3.75 -18.35
N TYR A 134 -1.62 3.05 -17.87
CA TYR A 134 -1.20 3.06 -16.45
C TYR A 134 0.00 4.00 -16.25
N THR A 135 0.31 4.33 -14.98
CA THR A 135 1.27 5.38 -14.67
C THR A 135 2.35 5.00 -13.67
N ASN A 136 2.20 3.91 -12.94
CA ASN A 136 3.12 3.53 -11.87
C ASN A 136 3.82 2.21 -12.17
N LEU A 137 5.15 2.17 -11.97
CA LEU A 137 5.98 0.97 -12.14
C LEU A 137 6.94 0.86 -10.96
N ILE A 138 6.88 -0.25 -10.23
CA ILE A 138 7.72 -0.52 -9.07
C ILE A 138 9.16 -0.79 -9.47
N CYS A 139 10.12 -0.43 -8.58
CA CYS A 139 11.51 -0.86 -8.67
C CYS A 139 12.11 -1.12 -7.29
N PHE A 140 13.25 -1.82 -7.27
CA PHE A 140 13.93 -2.22 -6.04
C PHE A 140 15.41 -1.82 -6.06
N SER A 141 15.92 -1.47 -4.87
CA SER A 141 17.35 -1.16 -4.70
C SER A 141 18.24 -2.38 -4.83
N GLY A 142 17.78 -3.52 -4.35
CA GLY A 142 18.58 -4.73 -4.17
C GLY A 142 19.23 -4.80 -2.79
N ASN A 143 19.88 -5.93 -2.51
CA ASN A 143 20.60 -6.17 -1.25
C ASN A 143 21.98 -5.49 -1.23
N ARG A 144 22.43 -5.10 -0.04
CA ARG A 144 23.72 -4.43 0.21
C ARG A 144 24.91 -5.30 -0.15
N LYS A 145 24.91 -6.55 0.27
CA LYS A 145 26.06 -7.48 0.10
C LYS A 145 27.37 -6.86 0.58
N GLY A 146 27.32 -6.16 1.72
CA GLY A 146 28.45 -5.45 2.31
C GLY A 146 28.75 -4.07 1.71
N MET A 147 27.96 -3.60 0.75
CA MET A 147 28.10 -2.27 0.15
C MET A 147 27.65 -1.17 1.11
N ASP A 148 28.39 -0.07 1.18
CA ASP A 148 28.01 1.12 1.93
C ASP A 148 26.90 1.92 1.22
N ASP A 149 26.25 2.80 1.98
CA ASP A 149 25.12 3.59 1.52
C ASP A 149 25.47 4.51 0.34
N GLU A 150 26.64 5.14 0.37
CA GLU A 150 27.04 6.09 -0.66
C GLU A 150 27.35 5.41 -1.99
N THR A 151 28.01 4.25 -1.95
CA THR A 151 28.25 3.42 -3.12
C THR A 151 26.94 2.94 -3.73
N GLY A 152 26.00 2.47 -2.89
CA GLY A 152 24.68 2.05 -3.34
C GLY A 152 23.88 3.17 -3.98
N LEU A 153 23.85 4.36 -3.38
CA LEU A 153 23.23 5.55 -3.94
C LEU A 153 23.79 5.90 -5.33
N LYS A 154 25.12 5.96 -5.47
CA LYS A 154 25.77 6.22 -6.75
C LYS A 154 25.40 5.21 -7.82
N ASN A 155 25.40 3.94 -7.47
CA ASN A 155 25.03 2.87 -8.39
C ASN A 155 23.56 2.99 -8.81
N CYS A 156 22.63 3.17 -7.85
CA CYS A 156 21.21 3.36 -8.16
C CYS A 156 21.00 4.56 -9.09
N VAL A 157 21.62 5.71 -8.80
CA VAL A 157 21.55 6.91 -9.66
C VAL A 157 22.05 6.60 -11.07
N THR A 158 23.17 5.87 -11.19
CA THR A 158 23.78 5.52 -12.49
C THR A 158 22.85 4.66 -13.34
N GLY A 159 22.21 3.67 -12.74
CA GLY A 159 21.28 2.78 -13.46
C GLY A 159 19.94 3.46 -13.78
N LEU A 160 19.33 4.10 -12.78
CA LEU A 160 18.02 4.74 -12.92
C LEU A 160 18.06 5.91 -13.93
N LYS A 161 19.11 6.74 -13.96
CA LYS A 161 19.23 7.81 -14.96
C LYS A 161 19.09 7.33 -16.40
N LYS A 162 19.49 6.09 -16.70
CA LYS A 162 19.37 5.52 -18.06
C LYS A 162 17.93 5.29 -18.50
N ILE A 163 16.97 5.18 -17.57
CA ILE A 163 15.56 4.93 -17.85
C ILE A 163 14.68 6.17 -17.65
N MET A 164 15.14 7.18 -16.89
CA MET A 164 14.29 8.32 -16.52
C MET A 164 13.80 9.12 -17.71
N ALA A 165 14.65 9.39 -18.73
CA ALA A 165 14.21 10.12 -19.91
C ALA A 165 13.04 9.44 -20.65
N VAL A 166 13.01 8.11 -20.67
CA VAL A 166 11.90 7.34 -21.25
C VAL A 166 10.67 7.41 -20.35
N ALA A 167 10.84 7.26 -19.02
CA ALA A 167 9.76 7.34 -18.05
C ALA A 167 9.08 8.73 -18.10
N GLU A 168 9.84 9.81 -18.12
CA GLU A 168 9.34 11.18 -18.24
C GLU A 168 8.57 11.40 -19.54
N LYS A 169 9.15 10.99 -20.67
CA LYS A 169 8.51 11.12 -22.00
C LYS A 169 7.19 10.34 -22.07
N ARG A 170 7.09 9.21 -21.38
CA ARG A 170 5.92 8.33 -21.39
C ARG A 170 4.93 8.62 -20.26
N GLY A 171 5.25 9.54 -19.33
CA GLY A 171 4.42 9.88 -18.18
C GLY A 171 4.31 8.74 -17.15
N VAL A 172 5.33 7.87 -17.07
CA VAL A 172 5.37 6.77 -16.10
C VAL A 172 6.20 7.17 -14.89
N MET A 173 5.64 6.95 -13.70
CA MET A 173 6.31 7.15 -12.41
C MET A 173 7.04 5.86 -12.04
N ILE A 174 8.34 5.92 -11.88
CA ILE A 174 9.14 4.83 -11.30
C ILE A 174 9.13 4.99 -9.79
N GLN A 175 8.76 3.94 -9.07
CA GLN A 175 8.64 4.01 -7.61
C GLN A 175 9.48 2.93 -6.93
N MET A 176 10.48 3.38 -6.14
CA MET A 176 11.31 2.45 -5.37
C MET A 176 10.64 2.17 -4.03
N GLU A 177 10.44 0.90 -3.73
CA GLU A 177 9.83 0.50 -2.48
C GLU A 177 10.82 0.55 -1.32
N LEU A 178 10.35 1.09 -0.20
CA LEU A 178 10.99 1.05 1.11
C LEU A 178 10.62 -0.25 1.81
N LEU A 179 11.60 -1.14 2.04
CA LEU A 179 11.39 -2.44 2.68
C LEU A 179 12.21 -2.54 3.98
N ASN A 180 11.66 -3.16 5.03
CA ASN A 180 12.40 -3.36 6.26
C ASN A 180 13.52 -4.39 6.10
N SER A 181 14.71 -4.06 6.61
CA SER A 181 15.87 -4.94 6.64
C SER A 181 16.00 -5.74 7.96
N ARG A 182 15.20 -5.39 8.97
CA ARG A 182 15.27 -6.03 10.32
C ARG A 182 14.62 -7.41 10.36
N VAL A 183 13.49 -7.60 9.69
CA VAL A 183 12.67 -8.81 9.80
C VAL A 183 12.54 -9.53 8.47
N ASP A 184 11.95 -8.87 7.44
CA ASP A 184 11.46 -9.56 6.24
C ASP A 184 12.47 -9.61 5.10
N HIS A 185 13.22 -8.52 4.88
CA HIS A 185 14.11 -8.38 3.71
C HIS A 185 15.54 -8.07 4.16
N LYS A 186 16.12 -8.98 4.94
CA LYS A 186 17.48 -8.82 5.46
C LYS A 186 18.44 -8.38 4.36
N ASP A 187 19.28 -7.38 4.70
CA ASP A 187 20.29 -6.82 3.80
C ASP A 187 19.74 -5.94 2.67
N TYR A 188 18.42 -5.70 2.58
CA TYR A 188 17.87 -4.77 1.59
C TYR A 188 18.41 -3.35 1.80
N MET A 189 18.69 -2.62 0.70
CA MET A 189 19.43 -1.36 0.81
C MET A 189 18.53 -0.15 1.06
N CYS A 190 17.41 -0.02 0.38
CA CYS A 190 16.46 1.09 0.55
C CYS A 190 15.53 0.80 1.74
N ASP A 191 16.12 0.69 2.93
CA ASP A 191 15.47 0.31 4.17
C ASP A 191 15.12 1.50 5.09
N ARG A 192 15.37 2.74 4.64
CA ARG A 192 15.12 3.97 5.39
C ARG A 192 14.65 5.10 4.48
N SER A 193 13.69 5.87 4.99
CA SER A 193 13.17 7.06 4.31
C SER A 193 14.28 8.05 3.92
N SER A 194 15.24 8.29 4.80
CA SER A 194 16.34 9.22 4.55
C SER A 194 17.19 8.82 3.34
N TRP A 195 17.49 7.53 3.18
CA TRP A 195 18.25 7.00 2.05
C TRP A 195 17.45 7.12 0.73
N GLY A 196 16.18 6.76 0.76
CA GLY A 196 15.30 6.87 -0.41
C GLY A 196 15.08 8.31 -0.86
N VAL A 197 14.88 9.24 0.10
CA VAL A 197 14.76 10.68 -0.17
C VAL A 197 16.03 11.24 -0.80
N GLU A 198 17.22 10.84 -0.33
CA GLU A 198 18.47 11.24 -0.91
C GLU A 198 18.61 10.72 -2.36
N LEU A 199 18.19 9.49 -2.63
CA LEU A 199 18.13 8.96 -3.99
C LEU A 199 17.25 9.81 -4.90
N CYS A 200 16.03 10.17 -4.44
CA CYS A 200 15.13 11.06 -5.19
C CYS A 200 15.80 12.40 -5.52
N LYS A 201 16.47 13.02 -4.54
CA LYS A 201 17.19 14.30 -4.73
C LYS A 201 18.31 14.20 -5.77
N ARG A 202 19.10 13.13 -5.73
CA ARG A 202 20.21 12.92 -6.69
C ARG A 202 19.73 12.61 -8.11
N LEU A 203 18.59 11.95 -8.25
CA LEU A 203 17.96 11.73 -9.55
C LEU A 203 17.38 13.02 -10.12
N GLY A 204 16.76 13.85 -9.28
CA GLY A 204 16.20 15.14 -9.67
C GLY A 204 15.03 15.06 -10.63
N SER A 205 14.38 13.89 -10.77
CA SER A 205 13.27 13.66 -11.68
C SER A 205 11.93 13.67 -10.93
N ALA A 206 10.96 14.39 -11.47
CA ALA A 206 9.58 14.35 -10.95
C ALA A 206 8.90 13.00 -11.16
N ASN A 207 9.39 12.20 -12.10
CA ASN A 207 8.88 10.85 -12.41
C ASN A 207 9.58 9.72 -11.63
N PHE A 208 10.34 10.08 -10.58
CA PHE A 208 10.87 9.11 -9.63
C PHE A 208 10.39 9.45 -8.23
N LYS A 209 9.76 8.49 -7.56
CA LYS A 209 9.25 8.61 -6.20
C LYS A 209 9.59 7.35 -5.39
N LEU A 210 9.19 7.36 -4.12
CA LEU A 210 9.22 6.20 -3.25
C LEU A 210 7.81 5.66 -3.08
N LEU A 211 7.71 4.35 -3.02
CA LEU A 211 6.58 3.65 -2.44
C LEU A 211 6.87 3.53 -0.94
N PHE A 212 6.05 4.18 -0.12
CA PHE A 212 6.16 4.15 1.33
C PHE A 212 5.27 3.03 1.88
N ASP A 213 5.89 1.89 2.20
CA ASP A 213 5.19 0.82 2.88
C ASP A 213 5.19 1.09 4.40
N ILE A 214 4.00 1.36 4.93
CA ILE A 214 3.77 1.72 6.33
C ILE A 214 4.17 0.57 7.26
N TYR A 215 3.90 -0.69 6.85
CA TYR A 215 4.30 -1.87 7.62
C TYR A 215 5.82 -1.95 7.75
N HIS A 216 6.53 -1.83 6.63
CA HIS A 216 7.98 -1.92 6.62
C HIS A 216 8.63 -0.77 7.39
N MET A 217 8.16 0.44 7.19
CA MET A 217 8.77 1.61 7.86
C MET A 217 8.42 1.68 9.35
N GLN A 218 7.28 1.14 9.79
CA GLN A 218 7.03 1.00 11.23
C GLN A 218 8.08 0.12 11.91
N ILE A 219 8.49 -0.97 11.26
CA ILE A 219 9.50 -1.91 11.81
C ILE A 219 10.88 -1.27 11.86
N ASP A 220 11.30 -0.54 10.84
CA ASP A 220 12.67 -0.02 10.74
C ASP A 220 12.83 1.37 11.38
N GLU A 221 11.86 2.27 11.21
CA GLU A 221 11.97 3.67 11.62
C GLU A 221 10.96 4.07 12.71
N GLY A 222 9.71 3.60 12.64
CA GLY A 222 8.61 4.13 13.47
C GLY A 222 8.23 5.55 13.06
N ASP A 223 7.54 6.28 13.97
CA ASP A 223 7.15 7.71 13.80
C ASP A 223 6.54 8.03 12.41
N ILE A 224 5.64 7.14 11.96
CA ILE A 224 5.08 7.09 10.60
C ILE A 224 4.44 8.41 10.17
N ILE A 225 3.65 9.04 11.06
CA ILE A 225 2.94 10.29 10.73
C ILE A 225 3.94 11.42 10.48
N HIS A 226 4.97 11.55 11.31
CA HIS A 226 6.03 12.54 11.12
C HIS A 226 6.80 12.32 9.81
N SER A 227 7.15 11.07 9.52
CA SER A 227 7.81 10.71 8.25
C SER A 227 6.95 11.11 7.04
N ILE A 228 5.64 10.81 7.06
CA ILE A 228 4.70 11.21 6.00
C ILE A 228 4.68 12.75 5.85
N GLN A 229 4.48 13.48 6.94
CA GLN A 229 4.39 14.95 6.92
C GLN A 229 5.68 15.61 6.40
N THR A 230 6.84 15.05 6.75
CA THR A 230 8.15 15.61 6.38
C THR A 230 8.55 15.25 4.95
N ASN A 231 8.30 14.02 4.52
CA ASN A 231 8.85 13.47 3.29
C ASN A 231 7.81 13.26 2.17
N HIS A 232 6.53 13.67 2.38
CA HIS A 232 5.45 13.47 1.39
C HIS A 232 5.80 13.92 -0.04
N PRO A 233 6.64 14.94 -0.31
CA PRO A 233 6.96 15.30 -1.70
C PRO A 233 7.68 14.19 -2.47
N TYR A 234 8.26 13.23 -1.74
CA TYR A 234 8.99 12.10 -2.31
C TYR A 234 8.18 10.81 -2.34
N TYR A 235 7.00 10.75 -1.68
CA TYR A 235 6.15 9.56 -1.65
C TYR A 235 5.11 9.61 -2.75
N GLY A 236 5.05 8.60 -3.59
CA GLY A 236 4.13 8.50 -4.73
C GLY A 236 3.06 7.40 -4.56
N HIS A 237 3.22 6.52 -3.58
CA HIS A 237 2.33 5.40 -3.32
C HIS A 237 2.47 4.94 -1.86
N TYR A 238 1.42 4.33 -1.30
CA TYR A 238 1.44 3.81 0.07
C TYR A 238 0.95 2.37 0.11
N HIS A 239 1.67 1.53 0.88
CA HIS A 239 1.21 0.21 1.28
C HIS A 239 0.86 0.17 2.77
N THR A 240 -0.03 -0.76 3.15
CA THR A 240 -0.49 -0.96 4.53
C THR A 240 -0.28 -2.41 4.96
N GLY A 241 -0.08 -2.65 6.24
CA GLY A 241 -0.02 -3.98 6.84
C GLY A 241 0.00 -3.90 8.35
N GLY A 242 -0.55 -4.90 9.04
CA GLY A 242 -0.56 -4.95 10.52
C GLY A 242 0.83 -5.23 11.08
N VAL A 243 1.27 -4.46 12.07
CA VAL A 243 2.52 -4.68 12.79
C VAL A 243 2.21 -5.13 14.22
N PRO A 244 2.77 -6.26 14.68
CA PRO A 244 3.65 -7.20 13.98
C PRO A 244 2.93 -8.16 13.04
N GLY A 245 3.66 -8.84 12.17
CA GLY A 245 3.23 -10.04 11.45
C GLY A 245 2.64 -9.84 10.07
N ARG A 246 2.46 -8.58 9.61
CA ARG A 246 1.92 -8.24 8.27
C ARG A 246 0.53 -8.82 8.01
N ASN A 247 -0.28 -8.98 9.07
CA ASN A 247 -1.66 -9.44 8.98
C ASN A 247 -2.65 -8.27 8.92
N GLU A 248 -3.92 -8.51 9.31
CA GLU A 248 -4.99 -7.52 9.34
C GLU A 248 -4.59 -6.24 10.07
N ILE A 249 -5.20 -5.11 9.64
CA ILE A 249 -4.90 -3.78 10.21
C ILE A 249 -5.94 -3.31 11.25
N ASP A 250 -6.66 -4.26 11.86
CA ASP A 250 -7.64 -4.01 12.92
C ASP A 250 -6.99 -3.76 14.30
N GLU A 251 -7.73 -3.91 15.39
CA GLU A 251 -7.26 -3.66 16.76
C GLU A 251 -6.22 -4.66 17.27
N ARG A 252 -5.89 -5.72 16.50
CA ARG A 252 -4.90 -6.75 16.89
C ARG A 252 -3.46 -6.33 16.62
N GLN A 253 -3.22 -5.12 16.10
CA GLN A 253 -1.91 -4.61 15.71
C GLN A 253 -1.66 -3.19 16.28
N GLU A 254 -0.45 -2.66 16.19
CA GLU A 254 -0.02 -1.47 16.93
C GLU A 254 -0.28 -0.12 16.25
N LEU A 255 -0.59 -0.10 14.92
CA LEU A 255 -0.76 1.13 14.15
C LEU A 255 -2.20 1.66 14.19
N TYR A 256 -2.38 2.95 14.42
CA TYR A 256 -3.70 3.58 14.32
C TYR A 256 -3.93 4.15 12.92
N TYR A 257 -4.32 3.28 11.99
CA TYR A 257 -4.50 3.60 10.57
C TYR A 257 -5.40 4.81 10.27
N PRO A 258 -6.52 5.06 10.98
CA PRO A 258 -7.32 6.26 10.71
C PRO A 258 -6.56 7.58 10.90
N ALA A 259 -5.60 7.66 11.82
CA ALA A 259 -4.76 8.86 11.98
C ALA A 259 -3.72 8.95 10.86
N ILE A 260 -3.13 7.83 10.45
CA ILE A 260 -2.16 7.76 9.35
C ILE A 260 -2.82 8.20 8.03
N MET A 261 -4.02 7.68 7.73
CA MET A 261 -4.76 8.07 6.52
C MET A 261 -5.10 9.57 6.50
N ARG A 262 -5.52 10.14 7.62
CA ARG A 262 -5.72 11.59 7.72
C ARG A 262 -4.44 12.38 7.49
N ALA A 263 -3.30 11.90 8.00
CA ALA A 263 -2.00 12.55 7.73
C ALA A 263 -1.65 12.50 6.25
N ILE A 264 -1.87 11.37 5.56
CA ILE A 264 -1.70 11.27 4.10
C ILE A 264 -2.59 12.27 3.37
N LEU A 265 -3.88 12.35 3.71
CA LEU A 265 -4.81 13.30 3.07
C LEU A 265 -4.41 14.76 3.27
N GLN A 266 -3.91 15.12 4.46
CA GLN A 266 -3.45 16.48 4.79
C GLN A 266 -2.26 16.93 3.94
N THR A 267 -1.47 16.03 3.38
CA THR A 267 -0.40 16.35 2.42
C THR A 267 -0.90 16.76 1.04
N GLY A 268 -2.18 16.58 0.76
CA GLY A 268 -2.78 16.77 -0.56
C GLY A 268 -2.57 15.58 -1.50
N PHE A 269 -2.14 14.42 -0.99
CA PHE A 269 -1.90 13.20 -1.77
C PHE A 269 -3.14 12.77 -2.58
N LYS A 270 -2.93 12.40 -3.86
CA LYS A 270 -3.99 11.99 -4.80
C LYS A 270 -3.72 10.63 -5.44
N GLY A 271 -2.64 9.96 -5.02
CA GLY A 271 -2.30 8.62 -5.50
C GLY A 271 -3.11 7.51 -4.80
N TYR A 272 -2.59 6.32 -4.81
CA TYR A 272 -3.28 5.12 -4.32
C TYR A 272 -2.71 4.67 -2.97
N VAL A 273 -3.58 4.10 -2.15
CA VAL A 273 -3.23 3.38 -0.92
C VAL A 273 -3.64 1.92 -1.13
N ALA A 274 -2.66 1.02 -1.16
CA ALA A 274 -2.90 -0.39 -1.38
C ALA A 274 -2.78 -1.19 -0.07
N GLN A 275 -3.75 -2.06 0.17
CA GLN A 275 -3.71 -3.02 1.26
C GLN A 275 -2.72 -4.14 0.91
N GLU A 276 -1.66 -4.30 1.70
CA GLU A 276 -0.62 -5.31 1.49
C GLU A 276 -0.41 -6.18 2.73
N PHE A 277 -1.45 -6.42 3.47
CA PHE A 277 -1.42 -7.39 4.55
C PHE A 277 -1.75 -8.80 4.04
N ILE A 278 -1.25 -9.82 4.74
CA ILE A 278 -1.53 -11.23 4.48
C ILE A 278 -2.72 -11.63 5.36
N PRO A 279 -3.92 -11.87 4.79
CA PRO A 279 -5.08 -12.25 5.60
C PRO A 279 -4.83 -13.53 6.39
N ALA A 280 -4.95 -13.45 7.72
CA ALA A 280 -4.87 -14.58 8.64
C ALA A 280 -6.26 -15.17 8.96
N ASP A 281 -7.32 -14.38 8.80
CA ASP A 281 -8.68 -14.81 9.04
C ASP A 281 -9.20 -15.70 7.89
N LYS A 282 -10.21 -16.55 8.21
CA LYS A 282 -10.76 -17.53 7.26
C LYS A 282 -11.41 -16.90 6.02
N ASP A 283 -11.89 -15.68 6.13
CA ASP A 283 -12.52 -14.93 5.03
C ASP A 283 -11.65 -13.73 4.65
N PRO A 284 -10.73 -13.89 3.68
CA PRO A 284 -9.82 -12.83 3.27
C PRO A 284 -10.54 -11.61 2.67
N MET A 285 -11.75 -11.79 2.12
CA MET A 285 -12.51 -10.66 1.58
C MET A 285 -13.20 -9.87 2.69
N ALA A 286 -13.63 -10.50 3.77
CA ALA A 286 -14.12 -9.80 4.96
C ALA A 286 -13.00 -9.00 5.63
N SER A 287 -11.79 -9.57 5.76
CA SER A 287 -10.59 -8.86 6.24
C SER A 287 -10.29 -7.63 5.40
N LEU A 288 -10.31 -7.77 4.07
CA LEU A 288 -10.08 -6.66 3.15
C LEU A 288 -11.15 -5.58 3.26
N ALA A 289 -12.42 -5.97 3.33
CA ALA A 289 -13.52 -5.02 3.52
C ALA A 289 -13.38 -4.22 4.82
N ALA A 290 -12.99 -4.87 5.91
CA ALA A 290 -12.73 -4.20 7.19
C ALA A 290 -11.55 -3.21 7.08
N ALA A 291 -10.45 -3.62 6.46
CA ALA A 291 -9.27 -2.78 6.26
C ALA A 291 -9.58 -1.53 5.43
N ILE A 292 -10.34 -1.66 4.34
CA ILE A 292 -10.78 -0.52 3.54
C ILE A 292 -11.59 0.45 4.40
N ARG A 293 -12.54 -0.04 5.22
CA ARG A 293 -13.35 0.80 6.13
C ARG A 293 -12.51 1.54 7.16
N ILE A 294 -11.49 0.89 7.74
CA ILE A 294 -10.56 1.50 8.68
C ILE A 294 -9.79 2.66 8.02
N CYS A 295 -9.43 2.50 6.75
CA CYS A 295 -8.69 3.49 5.97
C CYS A 295 -9.57 4.56 5.30
N ASP A 296 -10.90 4.39 5.27
CA ASP A 296 -11.83 5.31 4.60
C ASP A 296 -12.20 6.47 5.55
N VAL A 297 -11.37 7.52 5.62
CA VAL A 297 -11.44 8.64 6.56
C VAL A 297 -11.96 9.94 5.94
#